data_5bab77fdeacf45fad3389f5ffcb3b009
#
_entry.id   5bab77fdeacf45fad3389f5ffcb3b009
#
_cell.length_a   1.000
_cell.length_b   1.000
_cell.length_c   1.000
_cell.angle_alpha   90.00
_cell.angle_beta   90.00
_cell.angle_gamma   90.00
#
_symmetry.space_group_name_H-M   'P 1'
#
loop_
_entity.id
_entity.type
_entity.pdbx_description
1 polymer ?
#
loop_
_entity_poly.entity_id
_entity_poly.type
_entity_poly.pdbx_seq_one_letter_code
_entity_poly.pdbx_strand_id
1 'polypeptide(L)'
;MKKDGKTRFIGLSTHNTVEVLSEAIRLNLFDVGLVMLNYTMAHDAGILSTVEKAAKSGMGIVAMKTQAGGTVRPDASLPKELPPVSQTALLKWALNHEFVTTAIPGFSTYEHLEQDFSVARNLAYTREEEKFLADKAFAANAEFCQQCGECRKDCPKQVDIPVLMRSHMYAVQYRNIGMAREVLSSAAPGRGLEACGACESCLVTCRNTVQIGHKIRQLEALAVNSLFHTRVP
;
A
#
# COMPACT_ATOMS: atom_id res chain seq x y z
N MET A 1 1.80 -29.45 -8.30
CA MET A 1 0.47 -29.16 -7.71
C MET A 1 -0.62 -29.06 -8.79
N LYS A 2 -0.55 -28.21 -9.83
CA LYS A 2 -1.51 -28.25 -10.97
C LYS A 2 -1.48 -29.60 -11.67
N LYS A 3 -0.28 -30.09 -12.03
CA LYS A 3 -0.11 -31.41 -12.70
C LYS A 3 -0.62 -32.59 -11.87
N ASP A 4 -0.62 -32.45 -10.54
CA ASP A 4 -1.07 -33.51 -9.62
C ASP A 4 -2.57 -33.37 -9.26
N GLY A 5 -3.28 -32.45 -9.91
CA GLY A 5 -4.71 -32.19 -9.67
C GLY A 5 -5.05 -31.59 -8.29
N LYS A 6 -4.05 -31.17 -7.50
CA LYS A 6 -4.25 -30.60 -6.16
C LYS A 6 -4.80 -29.18 -6.17
N THR A 7 -4.60 -28.47 -7.25
CA THR A 7 -5.18 -27.15 -7.49
C THR A 7 -5.41 -26.92 -8.99
N ARG A 8 -6.44 -26.14 -9.32
CA ARG A 8 -6.74 -25.74 -10.70
C ARG A 8 -5.91 -24.53 -11.12
N PHE A 9 -5.69 -23.60 -10.21
CA PHE A 9 -4.99 -22.34 -10.47
C PHE A 9 -3.93 -22.09 -9.41
N ILE A 10 -2.88 -21.35 -9.79
CA ILE A 10 -1.80 -20.92 -8.90
C ILE A 10 -1.73 -19.40 -8.97
N GLY A 11 -1.70 -18.75 -7.82
CA GLY A 11 -1.53 -17.30 -7.71
C GLY A 11 -0.29 -16.92 -6.91
N LEU A 12 0.11 -15.66 -7.07
CA LEU A 12 1.12 -15.02 -6.24
C LEU A 12 0.54 -13.75 -5.62
N SER A 13 1.15 -13.27 -4.55
CA SER A 13 0.85 -11.98 -3.94
C SER A 13 2.16 -11.21 -3.74
N THR A 14 2.17 -9.92 -4.11
CA THR A 14 3.37 -9.09 -3.97
C THR A 14 3.06 -7.62 -3.72
N HIS A 15 3.92 -6.96 -2.93
CA HIS A 15 4.04 -5.51 -2.86
C HIS A 15 5.20 -4.98 -3.74
N ASN A 16 6.15 -5.83 -4.13
CA ASN A 16 7.20 -5.50 -5.09
C ASN A 16 6.73 -5.87 -6.50
N THR A 17 5.87 -5.04 -7.06
CA THR A 17 5.10 -5.35 -8.27
C THR A 17 5.99 -5.59 -9.49
N VAL A 18 6.94 -4.71 -9.77
CA VAL A 18 7.73 -4.77 -11.01
C VAL A 18 8.63 -6.01 -11.05
N GLU A 19 9.42 -6.22 -10.00
CA GLU A 19 10.38 -7.32 -9.96
C GLU A 19 9.68 -8.69 -9.96
N VAL A 20 8.71 -8.85 -9.06
CA VAL A 20 8.03 -10.15 -8.88
C VAL A 20 7.15 -10.50 -10.09
N LEU A 21 6.42 -9.54 -10.67
CA LEU A 21 5.63 -9.83 -11.86
C LEU A 21 6.50 -10.08 -13.08
N SER A 22 7.62 -9.38 -13.25
CA SER A 22 8.55 -9.65 -14.36
C SER A 22 9.06 -11.08 -14.31
N GLU A 23 9.42 -11.56 -13.12
CA GLU A 23 9.85 -12.95 -12.95
C GLU A 23 8.68 -13.93 -13.13
N ALA A 24 7.49 -13.61 -12.63
CA ALA A 24 6.30 -14.43 -12.81
C ALA A 24 5.92 -14.61 -14.28
N ILE A 25 6.02 -13.54 -15.08
CA ILE A 25 5.82 -13.59 -16.53
C ILE A 25 6.85 -14.51 -17.18
N ARG A 26 8.14 -14.37 -16.82
CA ARG A 26 9.22 -15.21 -17.33
C ARG A 26 9.01 -16.69 -17.03
N LEU A 27 8.54 -17.00 -15.82
CA LEU A 27 8.28 -18.38 -15.39
C LEU A 27 7.04 -18.99 -16.03
N ASN A 28 6.06 -18.19 -16.40
CA ASN A 28 4.77 -18.61 -16.98
C ASN A 28 4.06 -19.71 -16.17
N LEU A 29 4.03 -19.57 -14.84
CA LEU A 29 3.49 -20.58 -13.93
C LEU A 29 2.23 -20.11 -13.19
N PHE A 30 1.98 -18.81 -13.16
CA PHE A 30 0.95 -18.21 -12.33
C PHE A 30 -0.27 -17.81 -13.17
N ASP A 31 -1.46 -18.13 -12.65
CA ASP A 31 -2.73 -17.77 -13.28
C ASP A 31 -3.31 -16.47 -12.72
N VAL A 32 -2.91 -16.08 -11.49
CA VAL A 32 -3.43 -14.90 -10.78
C VAL A 32 -2.29 -14.16 -10.09
N GLY A 33 -2.27 -12.84 -10.24
CA GLY A 33 -1.38 -11.94 -9.51
C GLY A 33 -2.19 -11.00 -8.61
N LEU A 34 -2.02 -11.11 -7.28
CA LEU A 34 -2.51 -10.15 -6.31
C LEU A 34 -1.43 -9.09 -6.10
N VAL A 35 -1.65 -7.90 -6.66
CA VAL A 35 -0.63 -6.85 -6.74
C VAL A 35 -1.08 -5.55 -6.11
N MET A 36 -0.14 -4.82 -5.53
CA MET A 36 -0.40 -3.48 -5.05
C MET A 36 -0.55 -2.52 -6.24
N LEU A 37 -1.70 -1.88 -6.34
CA LEU A 37 -1.98 -0.88 -7.37
C LEU A 37 -2.91 0.21 -6.81
N ASN A 38 -2.42 1.44 -6.77
CA ASN A 38 -3.17 2.59 -6.27
C ASN A 38 -2.73 3.89 -6.95
N TYR A 39 -3.48 4.95 -6.71
CA TYR A 39 -3.30 6.26 -7.37
C TYR A 39 -1.92 6.88 -7.21
N THR A 40 -1.18 6.61 -6.10
CA THR A 40 0.19 7.13 -5.96
C THR A 40 1.16 6.58 -7.02
N MET A 41 0.74 5.53 -7.72
CA MET A 41 1.49 4.88 -8.81
C MET A 41 1.07 5.38 -10.19
N ALA A 42 0.15 6.34 -10.29
CA ALA A 42 -0.39 6.83 -11.57
C ALA A 42 0.69 7.32 -12.55
N HIS A 43 1.80 7.83 -12.03
CA HIS A 43 2.91 8.34 -12.83
C HIS A 43 4.06 7.33 -12.99
N ASP A 44 3.95 6.13 -12.43
CA ASP A 44 4.97 5.07 -12.55
C ASP A 44 4.66 4.17 -13.76
N ALA A 45 5.15 4.62 -14.92
CA ALA A 45 4.97 3.86 -16.18
C ALA A 45 5.57 2.44 -16.11
N GLY A 46 6.58 2.21 -15.26
CA GLY A 46 7.19 0.91 -15.05
C GLY A 46 6.24 -0.08 -14.38
N ILE A 47 5.54 0.37 -13.33
CA ILE A 47 4.53 -0.44 -12.64
C ILE A 47 3.36 -0.74 -13.57
N LEU A 48 2.76 0.28 -14.17
CA LEU A 48 1.58 0.11 -15.03
C LEU A 48 1.86 -0.80 -16.21
N SER A 49 2.99 -0.59 -16.92
CA SER A 49 3.36 -1.43 -18.05
C SER A 49 3.65 -2.89 -17.64
N THR A 50 4.22 -3.11 -16.46
CA THR A 50 4.51 -4.49 -15.98
C THR A 50 3.21 -5.22 -15.63
N VAL A 51 2.26 -4.55 -14.97
CA VAL A 51 0.95 -5.13 -14.66
C VAL A 51 0.18 -5.44 -15.95
N GLU A 52 0.19 -4.53 -16.92
CA GLU A 52 -0.42 -4.75 -18.23
C GLU A 52 0.19 -5.94 -18.98
N LYS A 53 1.52 -6.08 -18.97
CA LYS A 53 2.21 -7.23 -19.56
C LYS A 53 1.82 -8.54 -18.89
N ALA A 54 1.69 -8.56 -17.56
CA ALA A 54 1.23 -9.73 -16.82
C ALA A 54 -0.20 -10.12 -17.24
N ALA A 55 -1.11 -9.14 -17.33
CA ALA A 55 -2.46 -9.40 -17.84
C ALA A 55 -2.46 -9.94 -19.27
N LYS A 56 -1.67 -9.35 -20.18
CA LYS A 56 -1.53 -9.80 -21.57
C LYS A 56 -0.91 -11.21 -21.68
N SER A 57 -0.17 -11.67 -20.67
CA SER A 57 0.31 -13.06 -20.61
C SER A 57 -0.74 -14.07 -20.15
N GLY A 58 -1.97 -13.64 -19.88
CA GLY A 58 -3.09 -14.46 -19.43
C GLY A 58 -3.26 -14.52 -17.91
N MET A 59 -2.53 -13.73 -17.14
CA MET A 59 -2.65 -13.65 -15.69
C MET A 59 -3.84 -12.78 -15.28
N GLY A 60 -4.74 -13.29 -14.45
CA GLY A 60 -5.78 -12.47 -13.81
C GLY A 60 -5.16 -11.51 -12.78
N ILE A 61 -5.42 -10.22 -12.90
CA ILE A 61 -4.86 -9.21 -12.01
C ILE A 61 -5.88 -8.80 -10.95
N VAL A 62 -5.51 -9.00 -9.69
CA VAL A 62 -6.28 -8.55 -8.52
C VAL A 62 -5.55 -7.37 -7.88
N ALA A 63 -6.15 -6.20 -7.91
CA ALA A 63 -5.57 -5.00 -7.30
C ALA A 63 -5.84 -4.95 -5.80
N MET A 64 -4.79 -4.78 -4.99
CA MET A 64 -4.89 -4.53 -3.55
C MET A 64 -4.36 -3.15 -3.18
N LYS A 65 -4.70 -2.67 -1.97
CA LYS A 65 -4.31 -1.35 -1.44
C LYS A 65 -4.79 -0.18 -2.34
N THR A 66 -5.88 -0.38 -3.05
CA THR A 66 -6.40 0.53 -4.07
C THR A 66 -6.71 1.93 -3.54
N GLN A 67 -7.13 2.04 -2.27
CA GLN A 67 -7.44 3.32 -1.61
C GLN A 67 -6.26 3.93 -0.83
N ALA A 68 -5.09 3.31 -0.90
CA ALA A 68 -3.90 3.77 -0.17
C ALA A 68 -3.36 5.12 -0.67
N GLY A 69 -3.72 5.52 -1.89
CA GLY A 69 -3.46 6.87 -2.40
C GLY A 69 -4.24 7.98 -1.67
N GLY A 70 -5.13 7.63 -0.73
CA GLY A 70 -5.81 8.55 0.17
C GLY A 70 -4.94 9.13 1.29
N THR A 71 -3.64 8.82 1.34
CA THR A 71 -2.71 9.39 2.30
C THR A 71 -1.95 10.56 1.74
N VAL A 72 -1.90 11.66 2.47
CA VAL A 72 -1.15 12.87 2.13
C VAL A 72 -0.01 13.10 3.10
N ARG A 73 1.00 13.84 2.65
CA ARG A 73 2.13 14.23 3.48
C ARG A 73 1.66 15.07 4.68
N PRO A 74 2.25 14.87 5.86
CA PRO A 74 1.84 15.59 7.07
C PRO A 74 2.07 17.10 7.03
N ASP A 75 3.03 17.54 6.22
CA ASP A 75 3.42 18.94 6.01
C ASP A 75 2.70 19.60 4.82
N ALA A 76 1.84 18.85 4.13
CA ALA A 76 1.07 19.40 3.03
C ALA A 76 -0.01 20.36 3.53
N SER A 77 -0.23 21.44 2.80
CA SER A 77 -1.34 22.38 3.02
C SER A 77 -2.70 21.82 2.56
N LEU A 78 -2.89 20.52 2.74
CA LEU A 78 -4.10 19.79 2.39
C LEU A 78 -4.91 19.42 3.64
N PRO A 79 -6.22 19.20 3.52
CA PRO A 79 -7.02 18.71 4.62
C PRO A 79 -6.43 17.43 5.19
N LYS A 80 -6.40 17.30 6.54
CA LYS A 80 -5.95 16.07 7.23
C LYS A 80 -6.84 14.87 6.90
N GLU A 81 -8.10 15.12 6.62
CA GLU A 81 -9.08 14.13 6.19
C GLU A 81 -9.48 14.44 4.74
N LEU A 82 -9.38 13.43 3.89
CA LEU A 82 -9.82 13.56 2.51
C LEU A 82 -11.36 13.52 2.44
N PRO A 83 -11.96 14.16 1.43
CA PRO A 83 -13.41 14.12 1.26
C PRO A 83 -13.89 12.66 1.05
N PRO A 84 -15.12 12.32 1.46
CA PRO A 84 -15.67 10.96 1.29
C PRO A 84 -15.59 10.43 -0.15
N VAL A 85 -15.71 11.31 -1.13
CA VAL A 85 -15.57 10.97 -2.57
C VAL A 85 -14.21 10.35 -2.92
N SER A 86 -13.18 10.57 -2.09
CA SER A 86 -11.85 9.99 -2.33
C SER A 86 -11.86 8.46 -2.30
N GLN A 87 -12.69 7.85 -1.47
CA GLN A 87 -12.79 6.40 -1.31
C GLN A 87 -13.17 5.74 -2.64
N THR A 88 -14.28 6.19 -3.23
CA THR A 88 -14.78 5.65 -4.50
C THR A 88 -13.91 6.06 -5.69
N ALA A 89 -13.43 7.31 -5.73
CA ALA A 89 -12.57 7.80 -6.79
C ALA A 89 -11.28 6.97 -6.92
N LEU A 90 -10.61 6.68 -5.80
CA LEU A 90 -9.36 5.91 -5.78
C LEU A 90 -9.57 4.45 -6.15
N LEU A 91 -10.68 3.85 -5.73
CA LEU A 91 -11.05 2.48 -6.11
C LEU A 91 -11.39 2.39 -7.60
N LYS A 92 -12.19 3.34 -8.12
CA LYS A 92 -12.51 3.43 -9.55
C LYS A 92 -11.25 3.64 -10.38
N TRP A 93 -10.29 4.44 -9.90
CA TRP A 93 -9.03 4.63 -10.61
C TRP A 93 -8.31 3.29 -10.86
N ALA A 94 -8.21 2.43 -9.86
CA ALA A 94 -7.60 1.12 -10.03
C ALA A 94 -8.41 0.21 -10.98
N LEU A 95 -9.73 0.20 -10.86
CA LEU A 95 -10.64 -0.66 -11.63
C LEU A 95 -10.84 -0.19 -13.08
N ASN A 96 -10.61 1.07 -13.40
CA ASN A 96 -10.71 1.60 -14.76
C ASN A 96 -9.50 1.25 -15.66
N HIS A 97 -8.50 0.55 -15.13
CA HIS A 97 -7.46 -0.02 -15.95
C HIS A 97 -7.94 -1.35 -16.54
N GLU A 98 -8.03 -1.46 -17.85
CA GLU A 98 -8.53 -2.65 -18.57
C GLU A 98 -7.78 -3.93 -18.21
N PHE A 99 -6.53 -3.81 -17.76
CA PHE A 99 -5.72 -4.94 -17.33
C PHE A 99 -6.00 -5.39 -15.88
N VAL A 100 -6.86 -4.70 -15.13
CA VAL A 100 -7.26 -5.11 -13.78
C VAL A 100 -8.55 -5.94 -13.87
N THR A 101 -8.49 -7.18 -13.40
CA THR A 101 -9.64 -8.10 -13.39
C THR A 101 -10.61 -7.77 -12.26
N THR A 102 -10.08 -7.47 -11.07
CA THR A 102 -10.88 -7.13 -9.88
C THR A 102 -10.01 -6.42 -8.84
N ALA A 103 -10.62 -5.95 -7.77
CA ALA A 103 -9.94 -5.31 -6.65
C ALA A 103 -10.41 -5.86 -5.31
N ILE A 104 -9.53 -5.79 -4.30
CA ILE A 104 -9.83 -6.10 -2.90
C ILE A 104 -9.57 -4.86 -2.04
N PRO A 105 -10.50 -3.88 -2.04
CA PRO A 105 -10.39 -2.72 -1.16
C PRO A 105 -10.45 -3.14 0.31
N GLY A 106 -9.85 -2.35 1.19
CA GLY A 106 -9.94 -2.55 2.63
C GLY A 106 -11.08 -1.75 3.22
N PHE A 107 -11.98 -2.39 3.94
CA PHE A 107 -13.05 -1.70 4.67
C PHE A 107 -13.05 -2.13 6.14
N SER A 108 -13.43 -1.21 7.03
CA SER A 108 -13.50 -1.41 8.47
C SER A 108 -14.87 -1.05 9.06
N THR A 109 -15.78 -0.49 8.24
CA THR A 109 -17.15 -0.16 8.61
C THR A 109 -18.12 -0.64 7.53
N TYR A 110 -19.39 -0.80 7.89
CA TYR A 110 -20.44 -1.12 6.90
C TYR A 110 -20.61 -0.03 5.85
N GLU A 111 -20.41 1.22 6.22
CA GLU A 111 -20.46 2.34 5.28
C GLU A 111 -19.38 2.23 4.20
N HIS A 112 -18.12 1.90 4.58
CA HIS A 112 -17.04 1.65 3.63
C HIS A 112 -17.39 0.47 2.71
N LEU A 113 -17.99 -0.60 3.26
CA LEU A 113 -18.43 -1.75 2.48
C LEU A 113 -19.46 -1.35 1.42
N GLU A 114 -20.49 -0.58 1.80
CA GLU A 114 -21.52 -0.11 0.88
C GLU A 114 -20.94 0.81 -0.20
N GLN A 115 -20.04 1.71 0.16
CA GLN A 115 -19.32 2.58 -0.78
C GLN A 115 -18.52 1.76 -1.80
N ASP A 116 -17.72 0.80 -1.33
CA ASP A 116 -16.88 -0.03 -2.20
C ASP A 116 -17.74 -0.88 -3.15
N PHE A 117 -18.83 -1.48 -2.66
CA PHE A 117 -19.77 -2.23 -3.51
C PHE A 117 -20.55 -1.35 -4.50
N SER A 118 -20.77 -0.08 -4.18
CA SER A 118 -21.41 0.85 -5.11
C SER A 118 -20.59 1.04 -6.38
N VAL A 119 -19.26 1.01 -6.26
CA VAL A 119 -18.32 1.13 -7.38
C VAL A 119 -18.50 -0.03 -8.39
N ALA A 120 -18.76 -1.25 -7.90
CA ALA A 120 -18.98 -2.41 -8.78
C ALA A 120 -20.20 -2.26 -9.73
N ARG A 121 -21.13 -1.38 -9.39
CA ARG A 121 -22.32 -1.11 -10.20
C ARG A 121 -22.08 -0.05 -11.28
N ASN A 122 -21.14 0.85 -11.07
CA ASN A 122 -20.83 1.94 -11.99
C ASN A 122 -19.39 2.44 -11.82
N LEU A 123 -18.54 2.15 -12.81
CA LEU A 123 -17.14 2.61 -12.86
C LEU A 123 -16.99 4.02 -13.44
N ALA A 124 -18.04 4.61 -14.01
CA ALA A 124 -17.97 5.99 -14.50
C ALA A 124 -17.70 6.96 -13.33
N TYR A 125 -16.79 7.88 -13.55
CA TYR A 125 -16.52 8.92 -12.55
C TYR A 125 -17.68 9.92 -12.46
N THR A 126 -17.98 10.37 -11.24
CA THR A 126 -18.77 11.57 -11.03
C THR A 126 -17.90 12.81 -11.26
N ARG A 127 -18.55 13.98 -11.41
CA ARG A 127 -17.83 15.25 -11.56
C ARG A 127 -16.94 15.55 -10.33
N GLU A 128 -17.38 15.18 -9.12
CA GLU A 128 -16.60 15.36 -7.89
C GLU A 128 -15.39 14.41 -7.86
N GLU A 129 -15.54 13.17 -8.31
CA GLU A 129 -14.44 12.20 -8.41
C GLU A 129 -13.39 12.64 -9.43
N GLU A 130 -13.82 13.12 -10.60
CA GLU A 130 -12.93 13.68 -11.63
C GLU A 130 -12.14 14.88 -11.06
N LYS A 131 -12.84 15.82 -10.40
CA LYS A 131 -12.22 16.98 -9.77
C LYS A 131 -11.21 16.57 -8.72
N PHE A 132 -11.52 15.58 -7.88
CA PHE A 132 -10.61 15.07 -6.86
C PHE A 132 -9.35 14.45 -7.47
N LEU A 133 -9.49 13.59 -8.48
CA LEU A 133 -8.35 12.96 -9.16
C LEU A 133 -7.52 13.96 -9.99
N ALA A 134 -8.12 15.05 -10.45
CA ALA A 134 -7.42 16.11 -11.16
C ALA A 134 -6.70 17.12 -10.24
N ASP A 135 -6.88 17.01 -8.92
CA ASP A 135 -6.25 17.91 -7.96
C ASP A 135 -4.73 17.69 -7.92
N LYS A 136 -4.01 18.65 -8.51
CA LYS A 136 -2.54 18.61 -8.57
C LYS A 136 -1.89 18.70 -7.19
N ALA A 137 -2.51 19.39 -6.24
CA ALA A 137 -2.00 19.50 -4.88
C ALA A 137 -2.11 18.13 -4.16
N PHE A 138 -3.23 17.43 -4.32
CA PHE A 138 -3.37 16.06 -3.85
C PHE A 138 -2.37 15.12 -4.51
N ALA A 139 -2.30 15.11 -5.84
CA ALA A 139 -1.41 14.23 -6.59
C ALA A 139 0.07 14.41 -6.20
N ALA A 140 0.51 15.67 -5.98
CA ALA A 140 1.89 15.99 -5.59
C ALA A 140 2.23 15.59 -4.14
N ASN A 141 1.24 15.49 -3.27
CA ASN A 141 1.42 15.22 -1.84
C ASN A 141 0.92 13.84 -1.39
N ALA A 142 0.27 13.09 -2.27
CA ALA A 142 -0.11 11.71 -1.99
C ALA A 142 1.14 10.83 -1.83
N GLU A 143 1.23 10.11 -0.72
CA GLU A 143 2.36 9.24 -0.44
C GLU A 143 1.92 7.87 0.07
N PHE A 144 2.59 6.84 -0.40
CA PHE A 144 2.38 5.48 0.06
C PHE A 144 3.66 4.64 -0.07
N CYS A 145 4.00 3.87 0.97
CA CYS A 145 5.16 2.99 0.92
C CYS A 145 4.88 1.78 0.01
N GLN A 146 5.59 1.71 -1.10
CA GLN A 146 5.47 0.60 -2.07
C GLN A 146 6.16 -0.70 -1.61
N GLN A 147 6.71 -0.76 -0.39
CA GLN A 147 7.39 -1.94 0.18
C GLN A 147 8.57 -2.46 -0.66
N CYS A 148 9.14 -1.64 -1.54
CA CYS A 148 10.23 -2.02 -2.44
C CYS A 148 11.55 -2.35 -1.72
N GLY A 149 11.73 -1.91 -0.48
CA GLY A 149 12.92 -2.20 0.34
C GLY A 149 14.18 -1.39 0.00
N GLU A 150 14.15 -0.54 -1.03
CA GLU A 150 15.31 0.25 -1.47
C GLU A 150 15.96 1.09 -0.35
N CYS A 151 15.13 1.60 0.56
CA CYS A 151 15.57 2.41 1.70
C CYS A 151 16.38 1.63 2.76
N ARG A 152 16.38 0.28 2.75
CA ARG A 152 17.10 -0.52 3.75
C ARG A 152 18.60 -0.33 3.66
N LYS A 153 19.15 -0.20 2.46
CA LYS A 153 20.60 -0.03 2.21
C LYS A 153 21.15 1.29 2.76
N ASP A 154 20.29 2.31 2.88
CA ASP A 154 20.69 3.62 3.38
C ASP A 154 20.58 3.73 4.91
N CYS A 155 19.98 2.72 5.57
CA CYS A 155 19.84 2.71 7.02
C CYS A 155 21.07 2.14 7.72
N PRO A 156 21.84 2.94 8.51
CA PRO A 156 23.05 2.48 9.18
C PRO A 156 22.76 1.40 10.24
N LYS A 157 21.53 1.35 10.76
CA LYS A 157 21.07 0.35 11.75
C LYS A 157 20.41 -0.87 11.09
N GLN A 158 20.33 -0.93 9.77
CA GLN A 158 19.73 -2.05 9.03
C GLN A 158 18.27 -2.34 9.43
N VAL A 159 17.53 -1.31 9.84
CA VAL A 159 16.12 -1.42 10.25
C VAL A 159 15.27 -1.91 9.08
N ASP A 160 14.27 -2.75 9.36
CA ASP A 160 13.27 -3.16 8.36
C ASP A 160 12.22 -2.05 8.17
N ILE A 161 12.65 -0.98 7.49
CA ILE A 161 11.81 0.20 7.23
C ILE A 161 10.48 -0.16 6.57
N PRO A 162 10.38 -1.08 5.59
CA PRO A 162 9.10 -1.52 5.05
C PRO A 162 8.14 -2.05 6.12
N VAL A 163 8.61 -2.81 7.10
CA VAL A 163 7.80 -3.28 8.23
C VAL A 163 7.29 -2.10 9.05
N LEU A 164 8.16 -1.13 9.38
CA LEU A 164 7.76 0.07 10.12
C LEU A 164 6.70 0.88 9.37
N MET A 165 6.88 1.08 8.06
CA MET A 165 5.91 1.82 7.23
C MET A 165 4.55 1.10 7.14
N ARG A 166 4.55 -0.23 7.09
CA ARG A 166 3.33 -1.04 7.10
C ARG A 166 2.64 -0.98 8.47
N SER A 167 3.41 -1.06 9.57
CA SER A 167 2.88 -0.88 10.93
C SER A 167 2.26 0.52 11.09
N HIS A 168 2.96 1.57 10.61
CA HIS A 168 2.44 2.94 10.63
C HIS A 168 1.11 3.05 9.87
N MET A 169 1.00 2.46 8.70
CA MET A 169 -0.23 2.43 7.91
C MET A 169 -1.38 1.85 8.74
N TYR A 170 -1.19 0.70 9.39
CA TYR A 170 -2.23 0.11 10.22
C TYR A 170 -2.56 0.95 11.45
N ALA A 171 -1.57 1.52 12.14
CA ALA A 171 -1.78 2.31 13.34
C ALA A 171 -2.52 3.63 13.06
N VAL A 172 -2.09 4.35 12.04
CA VAL A 172 -2.52 5.74 11.80
C VAL A 172 -3.66 5.83 10.80
N GLN A 173 -3.57 5.12 9.66
CA GLN A 173 -4.58 5.23 8.60
C GLN A 173 -5.78 4.33 8.86
N TYR A 174 -5.54 3.06 9.19
CA TYR A 174 -6.61 2.10 9.48
C TYR A 174 -7.07 2.10 10.93
N ARG A 175 -6.39 2.85 11.82
CA ARG A 175 -6.66 2.89 13.27
C ARG A 175 -6.75 1.49 13.89
N ASN A 176 -6.02 0.54 13.33
CA ASN A 176 -5.97 -0.85 13.77
C ASN A 176 -4.65 -1.12 14.50
N ILE A 177 -4.65 -0.81 15.79
CA ILE A 177 -3.46 -0.96 16.65
C ILE A 177 -3.06 -2.43 16.83
N GLY A 178 -4.02 -3.35 16.87
CA GLY A 178 -3.73 -4.79 16.95
C GLY A 178 -2.87 -5.27 15.77
N MET A 179 -3.32 -4.98 14.55
CA MET A 179 -2.59 -5.31 13.34
C MET A 179 -1.25 -4.57 13.24
N ALA A 180 -1.18 -3.32 13.68
CA ALA A 180 0.06 -2.57 13.70
C ALA A 180 1.12 -3.25 14.58
N ARG A 181 0.73 -3.75 15.76
CA ARG A 181 1.61 -4.50 16.67
C ARG A 181 2.07 -5.82 16.07
N GLU A 182 1.15 -6.58 15.49
CA GLU A 182 1.46 -7.84 14.82
C GLU A 182 2.49 -7.65 13.71
N VAL A 183 2.27 -6.63 12.86
CA VAL A 183 3.23 -6.27 11.81
C VAL A 183 4.58 -5.85 12.40
N LEU A 184 4.59 -5.04 13.44
CA LEU A 184 5.83 -4.57 14.06
C LEU A 184 6.63 -5.73 14.66
N SER A 185 5.95 -6.71 15.29
CA SER A 185 6.60 -7.91 15.84
C SER A 185 7.18 -8.83 14.77
N SER A 186 6.83 -8.67 13.50
CA SER A 186 7.42 -9.44 12.40
C SER A 186 8.82 -8.97 11.97
N ALA A 187 9.29 -7.84 12.50
CA ALA A 187 10.66 -7.40 12.29
C ALA A 187 11.65 -8.36 12.97
N ALA A 188 12.77 -8.65 12.31
CA ALA A 188 13.82 -9.45 12.93
C ALA A 188 14.37 -8.73 14.18
N PRO A 189 14.84 -9.47 15.20
CA PRO A 189 15.42 -8.88 16.41
C PRO A 189 16.51 -7.86 16.08
N GLY A 190 16.47 -6.68 16.71
CA GLY A 190 17.40 -5.57 16.48
C GLY A 190 17.17 -4.80 15.17
N ARG A 191 16.12 -5.12 14.40
CA ARG A 191 15.75 -4.45 13.13
C ARG A 191 14.39 -3.78 13.17
N GLY A 192 13.76 -3.72 14.32
CA GLY A 192 12.49 -3.07 14.55
C GLY A 192 12.60 -1.60 14.95
N LEU A 193 11.53 -1.09 15.54
CA LEU A 193 11.43 0.31 15.99
C LEU A 193 12.43 0.65 17.08
N GLU A 194 12.80 -0.33 17.91
CA GLU A 194 13.77 -0.20 19.00
C GLU A 194 15.14 0.27 18.51
N ALA A 195 15.53 -0.09 17.29
CA ALA A 195 16.80 0.33 16.72
C ALA A 195 16.78 1.80 16.25
N CYS A 196 15.59 2.38 15.99
CA CYS A 196 15.44 3.77 15.58
C CYS A 196 15.67 4.75 16.74
N GLY A 197 15.29 4.41 17.96
CA GLY A 197 15.43 5.28 19.14
C GLY A 197 16.86 5.72 19.45
N ALA A 198 17.86 5.07 18.86
CA ALA A 198 19.28 5.45 18.98
C ALA A 198 19.74 6.49 17.93
N CYS A 199 18.85 6.97 17.07
CA CYS A 199 19.17 7.95 16.02
C CYS A 199 18.59 9.32 16.38
N GLU A 200 19.41 10.38 16.35
CA GLU A 200 18.94 11.76 16.52
C GLU A 200 17.99 12.20 15.38
N SER A 201 18.29 11.75 14.17
CA SER A 201 17.46 11.98 12.99
C SER A 201 17.54 10.82 12.01
N CYS A 202 16.45 10.62 11.24
CA CYS A 202 16.44 9.62 10.19
C CYS A 202 17.15 10.13 8.94
N LEU A 203 18.20 9.45 8.53
CA LEU A 203 19.02 9.79 7.35
C LEU A 203 18.47 9.12 6.05
N VAL A 204 17.48 8.24 6.20
CA VAL A 204 16.99 7.44 5.09
C VAL A 204 16.04 8.26 4.23
N THR A 205 16.26 8.21 2.93
CA THR A 205 15.38 8.81 1.93
C THR A 205 14.54 7.76 1.20
N CYS A 206 13.35 8.14 0.77
CA CYS A 206 12.48 7.28 0.00
C CYS A 206 12.43 7.73 -1.47
N ARG A 207 12.69 6.81 -2.41
CA ARG A 207 12.55 7.10 -3.86
C ARG A 207 11.13 7.57 -4.25
N ASN A 208 10.12 7.14 -3.49
CA ASN A 208 8.72 7.52 -3.69
C ASN A 208 8.29 8.63 -2.73
N THR A 209 9.23 9.43 -2.26
CA THR A 209 9.00 10.64 -1.46
C THR A 209 8.30 10.45 -0.11
N VAL A 210 8.15 9.20 0.38
CA VAL A 210 7.56 8.92 1.69
C VAL A 210 8.39 9.54 2.80
N GLN A 211 7.75 10.26 3.72
CA GLN A 211 8.36 10.92 4.87
C GLN A 211 8.72 9.90 5.97
N ILE A 212 9.71 9.03 5.70
CA ILE A 212 10.07 7.89 6.56
C ILE A 212 10.33 8.33 8.00
N GLY A 213 11.20 9.31 8.22
CA GLY A 213 11.56 9.78 9.55
C GLY A 213 10.37 10.34 10.33
N HIS A 214 9.46 11.05 9.67
CA HIS A 214 8.23 11.55 10.30
C HIS A 214 7.32 10.40 10.76
N LYS A 215 7.11 9.40 9.90
CA LYS A 215 6.28 8.22 10.22
C LYS A 215 6.87 7.38 11.35
N ILE A 216 8.20 7.26 11.41
CA ILE A 216 8.89 6.58 12.53
C ILE A 216 8.62 7.32 13.83
N ARG A 217 8.80 8.65 13.88
CA ARG A 217 8.51 9.44 15.10
C ARG A 217 7.05 9.31 15.55
N GLN A 218 6.10 9.22 14.62
CA GLN A 218 4.69 8.96 14.96
C GLN A 218 4.52 7.57 15.61
N LEU A 219 5.18 6.54 15.09
CA LEU A 219 5.16 5.20 15.71
C LEU A 219 5.79 5.21 17.11
N GLU A 220 6.93 5.88 17.29
CA GLU A 220 7.59 6.03 18.59
C GLU A 220 6.67 6.74 19.60
N ALA A 221 6.01 7.82 19.19
CA ALA A 221 5.05 8.52 20.05
C ALA A 221 3.86 7.63 20.45
N LEU A 222 3.35 6.80 19.55
CA LEU A 222 2.30 5.83 19.85
C LEU A 222 2.79 4.72 20.80
N ALA A 223 4.06 4.28 20.66
CA ALA A 223 4.65 3.29 21.53
C ALA A 223 4.85 3.81 22.96
N VAL A 224 5.30 5.07 23.12
CA VAL A 224 5.49 5.71 24.44
C VAL A 224 4.15 5.96 25.13
N ASN A 225 3.09 6.26 24.40
CA ASN A 225 1.75 6.54 24.95
C ASN A 225 0.98 5.26 25.35
N SER A 226 1.63 4.20 25.78
CA SER A 226 1.07 2.95 26.34
C SER A 226 0.26 2.06 25.39
N LEU A 227 0.00 2.49 24.16
CA LEU A 227 -0.77 1.70 23.19
C LEU A 227 -0.04 0.43 22.72
N PHE A 228 1.29 0.36 22.91
CA PHE A 228 2.12 -0.79 22.53
C PHE A 228 2.65 -1.61 23.72
N HIS A 229 2.41 -1.19 24.99
CA HIS A 229 2.98 -1.81 26.18
C HIS A 229 2.15 -2.92 26.83
N THR A 230 0.96 -3.20 26.38
CA THR A 230 0.24 -4.37 26.89
C THR A 230 0.76 -5.63 26.20
N ARG A 231 1.67 -6.35 26.85
CA ARG A 231 1.96 -7.75 26.54
C ARG A 231 0.63 -8.49 26.63
N VAL A 232 0.21 -9.08 25.52
CA VAL A 232 -0.82 -10.12 25.57
C VAL A 232 -0.19 -11.30 26.30
N PRO A 233 -0.83 -11.84 27.34
CA PRO A 233 -0.33 -13.01 28.05
C PRO A 233 -0.22 -14.24 27.16
#